data_8cf0ef07e38cd4b97f62eacb3d1d398f
#
_entry.id   8cf0ef07e38cd4b97f62eacb3d1d398f
#
_cell.length_a   1.000
_cell.length_b   1.000
_cell.length_c   1.000
_cell.angle_alpha   90.00
_cell.angle_beta   90.00
_cell.angle_gamma   90.00
#
_symmetry.space_group_name_H-M   'P 1'
#
loop_
_entity.id
_entity.type
_entity.pdbx_description
1 polymer ?
#
loop_
_entity_poly.entity_id
_entity_poly.type
_entity_poly.pdbx_seq_one_letter_code
_entity_poly.pdbx_strand_id
1 'polypeptide(L)'
;MLIIKELESGYGPMQVLWKPSLEVVQGNITSLLGPNGVGKSTLLSTVFGSVEPWGGVITYKNEDVTHTPTHKKVDKGVALVPEGKHLFPGMTVYENLIMGAYPKKAMQFRDESLGLVYSLFPRLKERSKQLAGSLSGGEQQMLTIGRALMTKPELIMLDEPSQGLAPLLVKEVFETIMKMKNDIGLTVLLIEQNADASLNAADYVYIMHEGMIKAEGKPEEIKQSRDIREAYLGI
;
A
#
# COMPACT_ATOMS: atom_id res chain seq x y z
N MET A 1 -0.41 11.91 9.40
CA MET A 1 0.30 10.70 9.89
C MET A 1 1.66 10.50 9.22
N LEU A 2 1.70 10.45 7.88
CA LEU A 2 2.92 10.45 7.07
C LEU A 2 2.95 11.73 6.23
N ILE A 3 4.09 12.41 6.22
CA ILE A 3 4.30 13.63 5.43
C ILE A 3 5.58 13.43 4.63
N ILE A 4 5.50 13.66 3.33
CA ILE A 4 6.61 13.62 2.38
C ILE A 4 6.77 15.03 1.83
N LYS A 5 7.98 15.58 1.89
CA LYS A 5 8.29 16.92 1.39
C LYS A 5 9.48 16.89 0.45
N GLU A 6 9.26 17.36 -0.76
CA GLU A 6 10.28 17.53 -1.82
C GLU A 6 11.22 16.34 -1.98
N LEU A 7 10.65 15.12 -2.02
CA LEU A 7 11.43 13.88 -2.03
C LEU A 7 12.19 13.72 -3.35
N GLU A 8 13.48 13.50 -3.28
CA GLU A 8 14.33 13.18 -4.42
C GLU A 8 14.90 11.77 -4.25
N SER A 9 14.82 10.95 -5.28
CA SER A 9 15.34 9.57 -5.26
C SER A 9 15.40 8.99 -6.66
N GLY A 10 16.10 7.84 -6.80
CA GLY A 10 16.24 7.15 -8.06
C GLY A 10 17.14 5.92 -7.96
N TYR A 11 17.65 5.45 -9.09
CA TYR A 11 18.48 4.26 -9.19
C TYR A 11 19.79 4.56 -9.91
N GLY A 12 20.91 4.34 -9.25
CA GLY A 12 22.23 4.71 -9.80
C GLY A 12 22.27 6.20 -10.17
N PRO A 13 22.55 6.60 -11.42
CA PRO A 13 22.53 7.99 -11.83
C PRO A 13 21.14 8.49 -12.28
N MET A 14 20.13 7.61 -12.36
CA MET A 14 18.82 7.94 -12.91
C MET A 14 17.90 8.47 -11.80
N GLN A 15 17.59 9.75 -11.82
CA GLN A 15 16.58 10.33 -10.96
C GLN A 15 15.19 9.95 -11.43
N VAL A 16 14.33 9.54 -10.49
CA VAL A 16 12.94 9.13 -10.73
C VAL A 16 11.96 10.06 -10.02
N LEU A 17 12.28 10.47 -8.80
CA LEU A 17 11.45 11.37 -8.01
C LEU A 17 11.98 12.80 -8.10
N TRP A 18 11.12 13.70 -8.55
CA TRP A 18 11.41 15.11 -8.79
C TRP A 18 10.61 15.98 -7.82
N LYS A 19 10.98 15.90 -6.54
CA LYS A 19 10.40 16.68 -5.43
C LYS A 19 8.88 16.49 -5.22
N PRO A 20 8.30 15.27 -5.39
CA PRO A 20 6.92 15.07 -4.99
C PRO A 20 6.75 15.36 -3.50
N SER A 21 5.63 16.00 -3.15
CA SER A 21 5.20 16.25 -1.78
C SER A 21 3.78 15.74 -1.61
N LEU A 22 3.51 15.02 -0.52
CA LEU A 22 2.16 14.54 -0.21
C LEU A 22 2.01 14.27 1.30
N GLU A 23 0.76 14.24 1.75
CA GLU A 23 0.40 13.92 3.13
C GLU A 23 -0.59 12.75 3.18
N VAL A 24 -0.39 11.83 4.12
CA VAL A 24 -1.33 10.76 4.44
C VAL A 24 -1.91 11.04 5.82
N VAL A 25 -3.21 11.34 5.85
CA VAL A 25 -3.94 11.64 7.09
C VAL A 25 -4.26 10.34 7.81
N GLN A 26 -4.16 10.34 9.14
CA GLN A 26 -4.46 9.17 9.97
C GLN A 26 -5.91 8.73 9.80
N GLY A 27 -6.12 7.42 9.66
CA GLY A 27 -7.43 6.81 9.48
C GLY A 27 -8.07 7.02 8.11
N ASN A 28 -7.34 7.59 7.15
CA ASN A 28 -7.81 7.82 5.78
C ASN A 28 -7.16 6.86 4.79
N ILE A 29 -7.82 6.70 3.65
CA ILE A 29 -7.25 6.12 2.43
C ILE A 29 -6.76 7.28 1.57
N THR A 30 -5.45 7.43 1.43
CA THR A 30 -4.83 8.37 0.47
C THR A 30 -4.40 7.58 -0.74
N SER A 31 -4.88 7.98 -1.92
CA SER A 31 -4.51 7.32 -3.17
C SER A 31 -3.51 8.14 -3.98
N LEU A 32 -2.50 7.49 -4.53
CA LEU A 32 -1.57 8.04 -5.50
C LEU A 32 -1.81 7.39 -6.85
N LEU A 33 -2.39 8.13 -7.77
CA LEU A 33 -2.74 7.71 -9.13
C LEU A 33 -1.69 8.15 -10.14
N GLY A 34 -1.58 7.42 -11.22
CA GLY A 34 -0.75 7.77 -12.37
C GLY A 34 -0.42 6.56 -13.24
N PRO A 35 0.04 6.79 -14.47
CA PRO A 35 0.46 5.73 -15.40
C PRO A 35 1.60 4.86 -14.82
N ASN A 36 1.88 3.74 -15.49
CA ASN A 36 3.05 2.92 -15.13
C ASN A 36 4.35 3.65 -15.47
N GLY A 37 5.38 3.45 -14.64
CA GLY A 37 6.69 4.03 -14.85
C GLY A 37 6.87 5.48 -14.39
N VAL A 38 5.85 6.15 -13.83
CA VAL A 38 5.97 7.55 -13.40
C VAL A 38 6.65 7.76 -12.04
N GLY A 39 7.04 6.66 -11.35
CA GLY A 39 7.77 6.75 -10.08
C GLY A 39 6.96 6.37 -8.83
N LYS A 40 5.72 5.89 -8.95
CA LYS A 40 4.86 5.53 -7.81
C LYS A 40 5.50 4.49 -6.87
N SER A 41 5.94 3.34 -7.40
CA SER A 41 6.60 2.28 -6.63
C SER A 41 7.96 2.72 -6.08
N THR A 42 8.67 3.61 -6.79
CA THR A 42 9.90 4.24 -6.30
C THR A 42 9.62 5.11 -5.08
N LEU A 43 8.52 5.87 -5.09
CA LEU A 43 8.10 6.67 -3.94
C LEU A 43 7.83 5.78 -2.73
N LEU A 44 7.03 4.70 -2.88
CA LEU A 44 6.80 3.74 -1.78
C LEU A 44 8.09 3.10 -1.28
N SER A 45 8.95 2.66 -2.19
CA SER A 45 10.23 2.03 -1.86
C SER A 45 11.15 2.99 -1.09
N THR A 46 11.17 4.27 -1.46
CA THR A 46 11.93 5.30 -0.77
C THR A 46 11.33 5.60 0.61
N VAL A 47 10.01 5.75 0.71
CA VAL A 47 9.31 5.95 1.99
C VAL A 47 9.54 4.76 2.92
N PHE A 48 9.51 3.53 2.41
CA PHE A 48 9.74 2.33 3.19
C PHE A 48 11.22 2.15 3.60
N GLY A 49 12.16 2.78 2.87
CA GLY A 49 13.59 2.70 3.13
C GLY A 49 14.28 1.55 2.39
N SER A 50 13.69 1.04 1.31
CA SER A 50 14.32 0.07 0.39
C SER A 50 15.15 0.76 -0.70
N VAL A 51 14.84 2.02 -0.99
CA VAL A 51 15.60 2.91 -1.88
C VAL A 51 16.02 4.13 -1.06
N GLU A 52 17.28 4.54 -1.20
CA GLU A 52 17.83 5.67 -0.45
C GLU A 52 17.31 7.00 -0.99
N PRO A 53 16.79 7.90 -0.15
CA PRO A 53 16.45 9.26 -0.57
C PRO A 53 17.73 10.07 -0.85
N TRP A 54 17.72 10.85 -1.94
CA TRP A 54 18.80 11.78 -2.28
C TRP A 54 18.58 13.17 -1.70
N GLY A 55 17.32 13.52 -1.41
CA GLY A 55 16.90 14.79 -0.84
C GLY A 55 15.46 14.74 -0.38
N GLY A 56 15.02 15.81 0.29
CA GLY A 56 13.69 15.92 0.88
C GLY A 56 13.61 15.30 2.29
N VAL A 57 12.39 15.28 2.83
CA VAL A 57 12.14 14.82 4.21
C VAL A 57 10.91 13.93 4.26
N ILE A 58 11.02 12.82 4.98
CA ILE A 58 9.93 11.89 5.28
C ILE A 58 9.67 11.93 6.78
N THR A 59 8.49 12.40 7.18
CA THR A 59 8.06 12.47 8.58
C THR A 59 6.94 11.48 8.83
N TYR A 60 7.08 10.65 9.84
CA TYR A 60 6.06 9.71 10.29
C TYR A 60 5.75 9.93 11.77
N LYS A 61 4.48 10.23 12.11
CA LYS A 61 4.04 10.57 13.49
C LYS A 61 4.91 11.67 14.13
N ASN A 62 5.20 12.73 13.37
CA ASN A 62 6.04 13.87 13.76
C ASN A 62 7.52 13.53 14.01
N GLU A 63 7.99 12.34 13.67
CA GLU A 63 9.40 11.98 13.73
C GLU A 63 9.98 11.95 12.31
N ASP A 64 11.19 12.47 12.13
CA ASP A 64 11.94 12.32 10.88
C ASP A 64 12.38 10.85 10.74
N VAL A 65 11.91 10.21 9.67
CA VAL A 65 12.24 8.81 9.34
C VAL A 65 12.93 8.69 7.99
N THR A 66 13.43 9.79 7.44
CA THR A 66 14.03 9.88 6.10
C THR A 66 15.06 8.76 5.88
N HIS A 67 16.05 8.66 6.76
CA HIS A 67 17.11 7.65 6.68
C HIS A 67 16.92 6.47 7.66
N THR A 68 15.70 6.31 8.19
CA THR A 68 15.42 5.19 9.10
C THR A 68 15.34 3.89 8.29
N PRO A 69 16.10 2.84 8.67
CA PRO A 69 16.08 1.57 7.94
C PRO A 69 14.72 0.87 8.03
N THR A 70 14.38 0.09 7.00
CA THR A 70 13.10 -0.60 6.80
C THR A 70 12.60 -1.34 8.05
N HIS A 71 13.45 -2.16 8.69
CA HIS A 71 13.03 -2.92 9.87
C HIS A 71 12.57 -2.04 11.05
N LYS A 72 13.19 -0.87 11.23
CA LYS A 72 12.76 0.09 12.26
C LYS A 72 11.46 0.81 11.87
N LYS A 73 11.21 1.04 10.58
CA LYS A 73 9.91 1.55 10.11
C LYS A 73 8.80 0.54 10.36
N VAL A 74 9.07 -0.76 10.16
CA VAL A 74 8.13 -1.83 10.52
C VAL A 74 7.86 -1.84 12.03
N ASP A 75 8.87 -1.72 12.89
CA ASP A 75 8.70 -1.63 14.35
C ASP A 75 7.87 -0.41 14.78
N LYS A 76 7.90 0.68 13.98
CA LYS A 76 7.06 1.88 14.17
C LYS A 76 5.62 1.71 13.67
N GLY A 77 5.27 0.57 13.05
CA GLY A 77 3.93 0.27 12.56
C GLY A 77 3.68 0.63 11.09
N VAL A 78 4.73 0.67 10.26
CA VAL A 78 4.59 0.82 8.80
C VAL A 78 4.70 -0.55 8.14
N ALA A 79 3.76 -0.90 7.27
CA ALA A 79 3.82 -2.10 6.44
C ALA A 79 3.76 -1.76 4.96
N LEU A 80 4.43 -2.54 4.12
CA LEU A 80 4.38 -2.45 2.67
C LEU A 80 3.91 -3.78 2.07
N VAL A 81 2.93 -3.70 1.20
CA VAL A 81 2.53 -4.76 0.27
C VAL A 81 3.06 -4.36 -1.11
N PRO A 82 4.17 -4.93 -1.55
CA PRO A 82 4.75 -4.59 -2.85
C PRO A 82 3.93 -5.22 -3.99
N GLU A 83 4.11 -4.70 -5.19
CA GLU A 83 3.66 -5.34 -6.42
C GLU A 83 4.22 -6.78 -6.52
N GLY A 84 3.46 -7.71 -7.12
CA GLY A 84 3.95 -9.06 -7.41
C GLY A 84 3.76 -10.11 -6.33
N LYS A 85 2.97 -9.85 -5.29
CA LYS A 85 2.52 -10.79 -4.24
C LYS A 85 3.61 -11.32 -3.30
N HIS A 86 4.80 -11.72 -3.77
CA HIS A 86 5.98 -12.17 -3.00
C HIS A 86 5.65 -13.17 -1.86
N LEU A 87 4.81 -14.17 -2.15
CA LEU A 87 4.47 -15.25 -1.22
C LEU A 87 5.58 -16.33 -1.18
N PHE A 88 5.54 -17.15 -0.14
CA PHE A 88 6.31 -18.38 -0.04
C PHE A 88 5.45 -19.53 -0.61
N PRO A 89 5.59 -19.90 -1.89
CA PRO A 89 4.64 -20.80 -2.56
C PRO A 89 4.64 -22.23 -2.00
N GLY A 90 5.76 -22.68 -1.43
CA GLY A 90 5.91 -23.97 -0.77
C GLY A 90 5.43 -24.02 0.68
N MET A 91 5.00 -22.88 1.23
CA MET A 91 4.40 -22.79 2.56
C MET A 91 2.87 -22.77 2.45
N THR A 92 2.21 -23.22 3.49
CA THR A 92 0.74 -23.12 3.62
C THR A 92 0.29 -21.66 3.79
N VAL A 93 -0.99 -21.39 3.62
CA VAL A 93 -1.61 -20.10 3.93
C VAL A 93 -1.30 -19.67 5.37
N TYR A 94 -1.49 -20.58 6.33
CA TYR A 94 -1.21 -20.31 7.74
C TYR A 94 0.26 -19.92 7.96
N GLU A 95 1.20 -20.70 7.43
CA GLU A 95 2.64 -20.44 7.58
C GLU A 95 3.03 -19.08 6.95
N ASN A 96 2.50 -18.75 5.77
CA ASN A 96 2.70 -17.43 5.17
C ASN A 96 2.22 -16.30 6.07
N LEU A 97 1.05 -16.45 6.70
CA LEU A 97 0.52 -15.45 7.65
C LEU A 97 1.43 -15.31 8.87
N ILE A 98 1.83 -16.42 9.48
CA ILE A 98 2.68 -16.42 10.68
C ILE A 98 4.03 -15.77 10.42
N MET A 99 4.60 -15.91 9.21
CA MET A 99 5.82 -15.18 8.82
C MET A 99 5.67 -13.66 8.93
N GLY A 100 4.46 -13.10 8.72
CA GLY A 100 4.18 -11.68 8.93
C GLY A 100 4.27 -11.23 10.40
N ALA A 101 4.08 -12.12 11.36
CA ALA A 101 4.17 -11.82 12.78
C ALA A 101 5.60 -11.95 13.35
N TYR A 102 6.64 -11.99 12.49
CA TYR A 102 8.04 -12.13 12.90
C TYR A 102 8.57 -10.98 13.78
N PRO A 103 8.20 -9.68 13.58
CA PRO A 103 8.62 -8.61 14.47
C PRO A 103 8.21 -8.89 15.93
N LYS A 104 9.14 -8.65 16.89
CA LYS A 104 8.92 -8.97 18.32
C LYS A 104 7.60 -8.39 18.88
N LYS A 105 7.24 -7.16 18.48
CA LYS A 105 5.98 -6.51 18.87
C LYS A 105 4.77 -7.25 18.27
N ALA A 106 4.83 -7.62 17.00
CA ALA A 106 3.75 -8.32 16.31
C ALA A 106 3.54 -9.74 16.87
N MET A 107 4.60 -10.44 17.27
CA MET A 107 4.54 -11.79 17.83
C MET A 107 3.65 -11.86 19.09
N GLN A 108 3.61 -10.81 19.90
CA GLN A 108 2.76 -10.74 21.11
C GLN A 108 1.27 -10.71 20.77
N PHE A 109 0.92 -10.22 19.58
CA PHE A 109 -0.47 -10.07 19.10
C PHE A 109 -0.82 -11.06 17.97
N ARG A 110 0.02 -12.09 17.77
CA ARG A 110 -0.10 -13.02 16.65
C ARG A 110 -1.51 -13.62 16.49
N ASP A 111 -2.08 -14.13 17.57
CA ASP A 111 -3.38 -14.81 17.51
C ASP A 111 -4.53 -13.81 17.30
N GLU A 112 -4.44 -12.61 17.88
CA GLU A 112 -5.37 -11.50 17.63
C GLU A 112 -5.31 -11.06 16.16
N SER A 113 -4.11 -10.82 15.62
CA SER A 113 -3.90 -10.43 14.23
C SER A 113 -4.37 -11.52 13.26
N LEU A 114 -4.14 -12.80 13.58
CA LEU A 114 -4.63 -13.92 12.78
C LEU A 114 -6.16 -13.99 12.78
N GLY A 115 -6.80 -13.78 13.93
CA GLY A 115 -8.26 -13.66 14.04
C GLY A 115 -8.82 -12.54 13.16
N LEU A 116 -8.19 -11.36 13.20
CA LEU A 116 -8.53 -10.22 12.36
C LEU A 116 -8.39 -10.55 10.86
N VAL A 117 -7.25 -11.12 10.45
CA VAL A 117 -7.02 -11.51 9.05
C VAL A 117 -8.09 -12.50 8.58
N TYR A 118 -8.45 -13.49 9.40
CA TYR A 118 -9.48 -14.45 9.04
C TYR A 118 -10.89 -13.87 9.02
N SER A 119 -11.16 -12.78 9.76
CA SER A 119 -12.43 -12.06 9.66
C SER A 119 -12.54 -11.24 8.39
N LEU A 120 -11.43 -10.62 7.95
CA LEU A 120 -11.36 -9.86 6.70
C LEU A 120 -11.33 -10.78 5.46
N PHE A 121 -10.68 -11.94 5.57
CA PHE A 121 -10.48 -12.90 4.50
C PHE A 121 -10.92 -14.32 4.90
N PRO A 122 -12.23 -14.62 5.00
CA PRO A 122 -12.72 -15.95 5.44
C PRO A 122 -12.17 -17.10 4.59
N ARG A 123 -11.96 -16.88 3.29
CA ARG A 123 -11.37 -17.87 2.38
C ARG A 123 -9.97 -18.32 2.80
N LEU A 124 -9.17 -17.44 3.38
CA LEU A 124 -7.83 -17.81 3.89
C LEU A 124 -7.94 -18.74 5.11
N LYS A 125 -8.97 -18.59 5.94
CA LYS A 125 -9.24 -19.49 7.05
C LYS A 125 -9.63 -20.88 6.56
N GLU A 126 -10.55 -20.97 5.60
CA GLU A 126 -11.00 -22.23 4.98
C GLU A 126 -9.82 -23.01 4.37
N ARG A 127 -8.86 -22.28 3.77
CA ARG A 127 -7.71 -22.81 3.05
C ARG A 127 -6.40 -22.76 3.85
N SER A 128 -6.48 -22.61 5.17
CA SER A 128 -5.30 -22.37 6.03
C SER A 128 -4.18 -23.39 5.88
N LYS A 129 -4.53 -24.66 5.57
CA LYS A 129 -3.59 -25.77 5.36
C LYS A 129 -3.17 -25.95 3.89
N GLN A 130 -3.75 -25.19 2.95
CA GLN A 130 -3.43 -25.29 1.53
C GLN A 130 -2.11 -24.55 1.23
N LEU A 131 -1.32 -25.06 0.27
CA LEU A 131 -0.10 -24.39 -0.18
C LEU A 131 -0.43 -23.07 -0.89
N ALA A 132 0.28 -22.00 -0.56
CA ALA A 132 0.05 -20.67 -1.12
C ALA A 132 0.22 -20.63 -2.65
N GLY A 133 1.13 -21.43 -3.19
CA GLY A 133 1.34 -21.52 -4.63
C GLY A 133 0.15 -22.11 -5.41
N SER A 134 -0.78 -22.82 -4.74
CA SER A 134 -1.97 -23.42 -5.37
C SER A 134 -3.23 -22.57 -5.28
N LEU A 135 -3.15 -21.40 -4.65
CA LEU A 135 -4.24 -20.43 -4.55
C LEU A 135 -4.48 -19.71 -5.89
N SER A 136 -5.72 -19.26 -6.11
CA SER A 136 -6.03 -18.32 -7.21
C SER A 136 -5.29 -16.99 -7.04
N GLY A 137 -5.13 -16.23 -8.14
CA GLY A 137 -4.45 -14.94 -8.10
C GLY A 137 -5.03 -13.94 -7.10
N GLY A 138 -6.36 -13.91 -6.92
CA GLY A 138 -7.02 -13.08 -5.92
C GLY A 138 -6.78 -13.55 -4.49
N GLU A 139 -6.86 -14.87 -4.24
CA GLU A 139 -6.55 -15.43 -2.92
C GLU A 139 -5.09 -15.20 -2.52
N GLN A 140 -4.17 -15.26 -3.49
CA GLN A 140 -2.76 -14.91 -3.26
C GLN A 140 -2.60 -13.43 -2.89
N GLN A 141 -3.36 -12.54 -3.54
CA GLN A 141 -3.35 -11.11 -3.20
C GLN A 141 -3.89 -10.87 -1.78
N MET A 142 -5.02 -11.50 -1.45
CA MET A 142 -5.59 -11.45 -0.09
C MET A 142 -4.61 -11.98 0.96
N LEU A 143 -3.87 -13.07 0.65
CA LEU A 143 -2.85 -13.62 1.53
C LEU A 143 -1.66 -12.66 1.71
N THR A 144 -1.26 -11.96 0.66
CA THR A 144 -0.17 -10.97 0.73
C THR A 144 -0.56 -9.80 1.64
N ILE A 145 -1.78 -9.26 1.48
CA ILE A 145 -2.33 -8.20 2.34
C ILE A 145 -2.47 -8.75 3.78
N GLY A 146 -3.03 -9.94 3.96
CA GLY A 146 -3.19 -10.59 5.25
C GLY A 146 -1.85 -10.76 5.98
N ARG A 147 -0.79 -11.16 5.28
CA ARG A 147 0.56 -11.27 5.85
C ARG A 147 1.10 -9.93 6.31
N ALA A 148 0.85 -8.84 5.58
CA ALA A 148 1.23 -7.50 6.01
C ALA A 148 0.45 -7.06 7.26
N LEU A 149 -0.85 -7.37 7.37
CA LEU A 149 -1.65 -7.09 8.56
C LEU A 149 -1.17 -7.84 9.81
N MET A 150 -0.51 -8.99 9.65
CA MET A 150 0.08 -9.72 10.77
C MET A 150 1.20 -8.94 11.49
N THR A 151 1.79 -7.91 10.87
CA THR A 151 2.73 -7.00 11.54
C THR A 151 2.03 -6.06 12.54
N LYS A 152 0.69 -6.05 12.59
CA LYS A 152 -0.16 -5.10 13.34
C LYS A 152 0.18 -3.65 13.00
N PRO A 153 0.09 -3.26 11.71
CA PRO A 153 0.50 -1.94 11.25
C PRO A 153 -0.51 -0.86 11.67
N GLU A 154 -0.03 0.40 11.70
CA GLU A 154 -0.87 1.60 11.81
C GLU A 154 -0.99 2.32 10.46
N LEU A 155 0.02 2.12 9.58
CA LEU A 155 0.02 2.54 8.19
C LEU A 155 0.35 1.34 7.31
N ILE A 156 -0.54 1.03 6.37
CA ILE A 156 -0.27 0.07 5.30
C ILE A 156 -0.11 0.81 3.98
N MET A 157 0.94 0.48 3.26
CA MET A 157 1.20 0.97 1.92
C MET A 157 0.97 -0.18 0.94
N LEU A 158 0.13 0.04 -0.08
CA LEU A 158 -0.26 -0.97 -1.06
C LEU A 158 0.18 -0.53 -2.45
N ASP A 159 1.01 -1.34 -3.10
CA ASP A 159 1.51 -1.07 -4.45
C ASP A 159 0.74 -1.90 -5.48
N GLU A 160 -0.15 -1.24 -6.22
CA GLU A 160 -0.99 -1.81 -7.28
C GLU A 160 -1.69 -3.14 -6.87
N PRO A 161 -2.44 -3.15 -5.74
CA PRO A 161 -3.03 -4.39 -5.22
C PRO A 161 -4.09 -5.00 -6.14
N SER A 162 -4.61 -4.27 -7.11
CA SER A 162 -5.59 -4.76 -8.07
C SER A 162 -4.99 -5.28 -9.38
N GLN A 163 -3.68 -5.12 -9.59
CA GLN A 163 -3.03 -5.43 -10.86
C GLN A 163 -3.17 -6.92 -11.22
N GLY A 164 -3.58 -7.17 -12.48
CA GLY A 164 -3.71 -8.52 -13.03
C GLY A 164 -4.86 -9.34 -12.45
N LEU A 165 -5.79 -8.73 -11.71
CA LEU A 165 -6.96 -9.38 -11.17
C LEU A 165 -8.18 -9.24 -12.11
N ALA A 166 -9.06 -10.23 -12.09
CA ALA A 166 -10.37 -10.15 -12.74
C ALA A 166 -11.24 -9.07 -12.07
N PRO A 167 -12.17 -8.41 -12.80
CA PRO A 167 -12.96 -7.28 -12.28
C PRO A 167 -13.68 -7.55 -10.94
N LEU A 168 -14.21 -8.75 -10.77
CA LEU A 168 -14.86 -9.13 -9.50
C LEU A 168 -13.89 -9.13 -8.33
N LEU A 169 -12.66 -9.63 -8.53
CA LEU A 169 -11.62 -9.68 -7.50
C LEU A 169 -11.06 -8.28 -7.19
N VAL A 170 -10.97 -7.40 -8.19
CA VAL A 170 -10.64 -5.98 -7.97
C VAL A 170 -11.63 -5.37 -6.98
N LYS A 171 -12.93 -5.56 -7.21
CA LYS A 171 -13.98 -5.07 -6.30
C LYS A 171 -13.80 -5.62 -4.88
N GLU A 172 -13.57 -6.93 -4.71
CA GLU A 172 -13.35 -7.55 -3.41
C GLU A 172 -12.13 -6.97 -2.68
N VAL A 173 -11.03 -6.74 -3.39
CA VAL A 173 -9.81 -6.11 -2.82
C VAL A 173 -10.12 -4.70 -2.31
N PHE A 174 -10.79 -3.85 -3.11
CA PHE A 174 -11.13 -2.50 -2.69
C PHE A 174 -12.15 -2.46 -1.55
N GLU A 175 -13.15 -3.34 -1.55
CA GLU A 175 -14.08 -3.50 -0.42
C GLU A 175 -13.34 -3.87 0.86
N THR A 176 -12.31 -4.72 0.77
CA THR A 176 -11.48 -5.08 1.91
C THR A 176 -10.61 -3.92 2.38
N ILE A 177 -10.03 -3.13 1.47
CA ILE A 177 -9.28 -1.93 1.81
C ILE A 177 -10.18 -0.93 2.56
N MET A 178 -11.41 -0.73 2.10
CA MET A 178 -12.38 0.11 2.80
C MET A 178 -12.75 -0.44 4.20
N LYS A 179 -12.91 -1.76 4.33
CA LYS A 179 -13.13 -2.41 5.64
C LYS A 179 -11.94 -2.21 6.58
N MET A 180 -10.71 -2.34 6.10
CA MET A 180 -9.52 -2.08 6.93
C MET A 180 -9.51 -0.67 7.49
N LYS A 181 -9.94 0.33 6.71
CA LYS A 181 -10.13 1.69 7.22
C LYS A 181 -11.29 1.79 8.22
N ASN A 182 -12.48 1.33 7.82
CA ASN A 182 -13.72 1.62 8.56
C ASN A 182 -13.85 0.80 9.85
N ASP A 183 -13.45 -0.47 9.83
CA ASP A 183 -13.66 -1.41 10.93
C ASP A 183 -12.50 -1.41 11.93
N ILE A 184 -11.27 -1.14 11.47
CA ILE A 184 -10.07 -1.18 12.32
C ILE A 184 -9.28 0.13 12.37
N GLY A 185 -9.74 1.18 11.69
CA GLY A 185 -9.13 2.51 11.72
C GLY A 185 -7.73 2.57 11.06
N LEU A 186 -7.42 1.61 10.17
CA LEU A 186 -6.11 1.54 9.52
C LEU A 186 -5.92 2.70 8.55
N THR A 187 -4.75 3.32 8.59
CA THR A 187 -4.34 4.32 7.60
C THR A 187 -3.79 3.61 6.37
N VAL A 188 -4.20 4.04 5.19
CA VAL A 188 -3.81 3.40 3.93
C VAL A 188 -3.19 4.43 2.97
N LEU A 189 -2.01 4.13 2.45
CA LEU A 189 -1.46 4.76 1.25
C LEU A 189 -1.57 3.75 0.11
N LEU A 190 -2.45 4.06 -0.84
CA LEU A 190 -2.77 3.19 -1.97
C LEU A 190 -2.15 3.74 -3.25
N ILE A 191 -1.32 2.96 -3.90
CA ILE A 191 -0.84 3.24 -5.25
C ILE A 191 -1.62 2.41 -6.24
N GLU A 192 -2.14 3.05 -7.28
CA GLU A 192 -2.96 2.38 -8.29
C GLU A 192 -2.84 3.05 -9.66
N GLN A 193 -3.14 2.25 -10.68
CA GLN A 193 -3.41 2.73 -12.02
C GLN A 193 -4.92 2.76 -12.31
N ASN A 194 -5.70 1.91 -11.62
CA ASN A 194 -7.16 1.86 -11.76
C ASN A 194 -7.81 3.09 -11.09
N ALA A 195 -7.98 4.14 -11.88
CA ALA A 195 -8.48 5.42 -11.38
C ALA A 195 -9.91 5.29 -10.81
N ASP A 196 -10.82 4.60 -11.50
CA ASP A 196 -12.23 4.49 -11.08
C ASP A 196 -12.36 3.78 -9.73
N ALA A 197 -11.69 2.65 -9.54
CA ALA A 197 -11.72 1.93 -8.28
C ALA A 197 -11.09 2.74 -7.14
N SER A 198 -9.97 3.41 -7.40
CA SER A 198 -9.29 4.27 -6.44
C SER A 198 -10.12 5.48 -6.04
N LEU A 199 -10.71 6.20 -7.01
CA LEU A 199 -11.55 7.37 -6.75
C LEU A 199 -12.83 7.04 -5.97
N ASN A 200 -13.27 5.78 -5.99
CA ASN A 200 -14.42 5.32 -5.20
C ASN A 200 -14.06 4.92 -3.76
N ALA A 201 -12.81 4.61 -3.49
CA ALA A 201 -12.35 4.13 -2.18
C ALA A 201 -11.58 5.18 -1.36
N ALA A 202 -10.93 6.13 -2.03
CA ALA A 202 -10.05 7.11 -1.39
C ALA A 202 -10.82 8.25 -0.70
N ASP A 203 -10.20 8.82 0.34
CA ASP A 203 -10.61 10.08 0.97
C ASP A 203 -9.91 11.29 0.35
N TYR A 204 -8.68 11.08 -0.15
CA TYR A 204 -7.88 12.09 -0.82
C TYR A 204 -7.00 11.46 -1.90
N VAL A 205 -6.77 12.18 -2.98
CA VAL A 205 -6.08 11.67 -4.17
C VAL A 205 -4.97 12.62 -4.58
N TYR A 206 -3.82 12.05 -4.87
CA TYR A 206 -2.71 12.68 -5.56
C TYR A 206 -2.55 12.07 -6.94
N ILE A 207 -2.20 12.88 -7.93
CA ILE A 207 -1.92 12.43 -9.29
C ILE A 207 -0.45 12.67 -9.59
N MET A 208 0.26 11.60 -9.90
CA MET A 208 1.68 11.62 -10.19
C MET A 208 1.93 11.45 -11.68
N HIS A 209 2.81 12.29 -12.22
CA HIS A 209 3.30 12.19 -13.59
C HIS A 209 4.76 12.66 -13.63
N GLU A 210 5.61 11.91 -14.32
CA GLU A 210 7.05 12.19 -14.44
C GLU A 210 7.76 12.49 -13.11
N GLY A 211 7.49 11.68 -12.09
CA GLY A 211 8.13 11.81 -10.78
C GLY A 211 7.66 12.99 -9.92
N MET A 212 6.62 13.71 -10.33
CA MET A 212 6.08 14.89 -9.65
C MET A 212 4.59 14.73 -9.36
N ILE A 213 4.10 15.40 -8.32
CA ILE A 213 2.65 15.59 -8.11
C ILE A 213 2.17 16.70 -9.04
N LYS A 214 1.19 16.39 -9.89
CA LYS A 214 0.62 17.33 -10.88
C LYS A 214 -0.74 17.86 -10.46
N ALA A 215 -1.49 17.07 -9.68
CA ALA A 215 -2.79 17.49 -9.15
C ALA A 215 -3.06 16.74 -7.83
N GLU A 216 -3.91 17.33 -7.02
CA GLU A 216 -4.39 16.70 -5.79
C GLU A 216 -5.78 17.25 -5.44
N GLY A 217 -6.56 16.49 -4.66
CA GLY A 217 -7.88 16.91 -4.21
C GLY A 217 -8.71 15.75 -3.69
N LYS A 218 -9.96 16.07 -3.35
CA LYS A 218 -10.95 15.03 -3.03
C LYS A 218 -11.37 14.28 -4.28
N PRO A 219 -11.79 13.00 -4.17
CA PRO A 219 -12.22 12.20 -5.31
C PRO A 219 -13.26 12.90 -6.19
N GLU A 220 -14.23 13.61 -5.60
CA GLU A 220 -15.28 14.33 -6.34
C GLU A 220 -14.72 15.46 -7.20
N GLU A 221 -13.72 16.18 -6.70
CA GLU A 221 -13.05 17.29 -7.41
C GLU A 221 -12.27 16.72 -8.62
N ILE A 222 -11.54 15.63 -8.40
CA ILE A 222 -10.79 14.94 -9.46
C ILE A 222 -11.74 14.39 -10.53
N LYS A 223 -12.88 13.76 -10.14
CA LYS A 223 -13.89 13.23 -11.07
C LYS A 223 -14.51 14.31 -11.93
N GLN A 224 -14.69 15.53 -11.41
CA GLN A 224 -15.29 16.65 -12.14
C GLN A 224 -14.30 17.38 -13.06
N SER A 225 -13.00 17.28 -12.82
CA SER A 225 -11.98 17.94 -13.64
C SER A 225 -11.69 17.15 -14.90
N ARG A 226 -12.23 17.63 -16.04
CA ARG A 226 -12.00 17.03 -17.35
C ARG A 226 -10.52 17.05 -17.72
N ASP A 227 -9.84 18.20 -17.48
CA ASP A 227 -8.44 18.40 -17.83
C ASP A 227 -7.53 17.40 -17.12
N ILE A 228 -7.78 17.13 -15.82
CA ILE A 228 -7.02 16.16 -15.03
C ILE A 228 -7.23 14.73 -15.55
N ARG A 229 -8.48 14.37 -15.85
CA ARG A 229 -8.83 13.03 -16.34
C ARG A 229 -8.21 12.75 -17.70
N GLU A 230 -8.37 13.64 -18.66
CA GLU A 230 -7.81 13.50 -20.01
C GLU A 230 -6.28 13.55 -20.01
N ALA A 231 -5.67 14.51 -19.29
CA ALA A 231 -4.22 14.71 -19.32
C ALA A 231 -3.42 13.63 -18.56
N TYR A 232 -3.95 13.11 -17.46
CA TYR A 232 -3.14 12.30 -16.54
C TYR A 232 -3.72 10.92 -16.22
N LEU A 233 -5.03 10.69 -16.39
CA LEU A 233 -5.67 9.41 -16.07
C LEU A 233 -6.07 8.61 -17.32
N GLY A 234 -6.14 9.26 -18.49
CA GLY A 234 -6.48 8.62 -19.76
C GLY A 234 -7.94 8.18 -19.83
N ILE A 235 -8.84 8.85 -19.09
CA ILE A 235 -10.30 8.54 -18.99
C ILE A 235 -11.16 9.78 -19.17
#